data_5d05af30c5ae4560d868f014870b2824
#
_entry.id   5d05af30c5ae4560d868f014870b2824
#
_cell.length_a   1.000
_cell.length_b   1.000
_cell.length_c   1.000
_cell.angle_alpha   90.00
_cell.angle_beta   90.00
_cell.angle_gamma   90.00
#
_symmetry.space_group_name_H-M   'P 1'
#
loop_
_entity.id
_entity.type
_entity.pdbx_description
1 polymer ?
#
loop_
_entity_poly.entity_id
_entity_poly.type
_entity_poly.pdbx_seq_one_letter_code
_entity_poly.pdbx_strand_id
1 'polypeptide(L)'
;MRVFAIDPGNIYSAYAVMTECAGQDYALEEFGKFENKEVMERMIGWLKKEERPDKVVIERIASYGMAVGKEVFETCEWIGRFSQVGENTVPVEYIYRKDEKVTICGTMKAKDANIRQALIDRFAKHDFKNGKGTKKDPDFFYGVSADMWAAIAVACTYLDMKNEILIRSKKYE
;
A
#
# COMPACT_ATOMS: atom_id res chain seq x y z
N MET A 1 -10.82 6.40 -7.17
CA MET A 1 -10.19 5.06 -7.34
C MET A 1 -10.00 4.43 -5.96
N ARG A 2 -10.36 3.16 -5.80
CA ARG A 2 -10.10 2.36 -4.58
C ARG A 2 -9.07 1.29 -4.88
N VAL A 3 -8.09 1.08 -4.00
CA VAL A 3 -7.05 0.05 -4.15
C VAL A 3 -7.00 -0.86 -2.92
N PHE A 4 -6.74 -2.15 -3.16
CA PHE A 4 -6.34 -3.11 -2.14
C PHE A 4 -4.83 -3.33 -2.29
N ALA A 5 -4.05 -2.75 -1.39
CA ALA A 5 -2.59 -2.80 -1.43
C ALA A 5 -2.04 -3.87 -0.49
N ILE A 6 -0.98 -4.54 -0.90
CA ILE A 6 -0.34 -5.62 -0.13
C ILE A 6 1.17 -5.37 -0.05
N ASP A 7 1.71 -5.43 1.17
CA ASP A 7 3.13 -5.63 1.47
C ASP A 7 3.31 -7.12 1.82
N PRO A 8 3.83 -7.95 0.89
CA PRO A 8 3.87 -9.39 1.05
C PRO A 8 5.08 -9.86 1.85
N GLY A 9 4.88 -10.88 2.68
CA GLY A 9 5.94 -11.60 3.37
C GLY A 9 5.82 -13.12 3.16
N ASN A 10 6.79 -13.86 3.68
CA ASN A 10 6.80 -15.32 3.52
C ASN A 10 5.75 -16.05 4.37
N ILE A 11 5.39 -15.52 5.55
CA ILE A 11 4.38 -16.09 6.47
C ILE A 11 3.25 -15.09 6.68
N TYR A 12 3.58 -13.84 6.98
CA TYR A 12 2.65 -12.76 7.25
C TYR A 12 2.75 -11.70 6.16
N SER A 13 1.64 -11.17 5.74
CA SER A 13 1.57 -9.99 4.87
C SER A 13 0.78 -8.88 5.55
N ALA A 14 1.11 -7.64 5.22
CA ALA A 14 0.26 -6.51 5.56
C ALA A 14 -0.58 -6.09 4.35
N TYR A 15 -1.76 -5.50 4.61
CA TYR A 15 -2.60 -4.94 3.58
C TYR A 15 -3.21 -3.61 4.04
N ALA A 16 -3.59 -2.81 3.06
CA ALA A 16 -4.36 -1.59 3.26
C ALA A 16 -5.38 -1.40 2.12
N VAL A 17 -6.58 -0.97 2.48
CA VAL A 17 -7.59 -0.53 1.52
C VAL A 17 -7.66 0.98 1.59
N MET A 18 -7.36 1.64 0.47
CA MET A 18 -7.38 3.09 0.37
C MET A 18 -8.24 3.54 -0.81
N THR A 19 -8.98 4.62 -0.58
CA THR A 19 -9.82 5.25 -1.60
C THR A 19 -9.43 6.69 -1.81
N GLU A 20 -9.31 7.07 -3.07
CA GLU A 20 -9.16 8.47 -3.47
C GLU A 20 -10.49 9.21 -3.25
N CYS A 21 -10.42 10.31 -2.53
CA CYS A 21 -11.52 11.22 -2.28
C CYS A 21 -11.43 12.47 -3.19
N ALA A 22 -12.44 13.31 -3.16
CA ALA A 22 -12.41 14.58 -3.87
C ALA A 22 -11.24 15.46 -3.34
N GLY A 23 -10.56 16.18 -4.25
CA GLY A 23 -9.48 17.10 -3.87
C GLY A 23 -8.10 16.45 -3.68
N GLN A 24 -7.87 15.25 -4.20
CA GLN A 24 -6.63 14.49 -4.06
C GLN A 24 -6.32 14.01 -2.62
N ASP A 25 -7.31 13.98 -1.75
CA ASP A 25 -7.24 13.34 -0.45
C ASP A 25 -7.49 11.84 -0.56
N TYR A 26 -7.01 11.08 0.42
CA TYR A 26 -7.22 9.63 0.51
C TYR A 26 -7.90 9.27 1.82
N ALA A 27 -8.77 8.26 1.78
CA ALA A 27 -9.35 7.63 2.94
C ALA A 27 -8.71 6.25 3.15
N LEU A 28 -8.27 5.96 4.37
CA LEU A 28 -7.81 4.65 4.80
C LEU A 28 -9.00 3.89 5.39
N GLU A 29 -9.53 2.92 4.64
CA GLU A 29 -10.77 2.23 5.00
C GLU A 29 -10.54 1.00 5.89
N GLU A 30 -9.54 0.21 5.56
CA GLU A 30 -9.19 -1.01 6.30
C GLU A 30 -7.70 -1.29 6.15
N PHE A 31 -7.10 -1.87 7.17
CA PHE A 31 -5.71 -2.29 7.15
C PHE A 31 -5.47 -3.39 8.18
N GLY A 32 -4.41 -4.15 7.99
CA GLY A 32 -4.02 -5.18 8.93
C GLY A 32 -2.75 -5.91 8.53
N LYS A 33 -2.25 -6.73 9.46
CA LYS A 33 -1.17 -7.69 9.24
C LYS A 33 -1.61 -9.03 9.78
N PHE A 34 -1.66 -10.04 8.94
CA PHE A 34 -2.13 -11.38 9.26
C PHE A 34 -1.32 -12.44 8.53
N GLU A 35 -1.54 -13.70 8.85
CA GLU A 35 -1.04 -14.80 8.03
C GLU A 35 -1.52 -14.66 6.59
N ASN A 36 -0.70 -15.07 5.64
CA ASN A 36 -0.95 -14.88 4.23
C ASN A 36 -2.29 -15.44 3.74
N LYS A 37 -2.74 -16.56 4.32
CA LYS A 37 -4.07 -17.14 4.01
C LYS A 37 -5.20 -16.21 4.44
N GLU A 38 -5.09 -15.61 5.61
CA GLU A 38 -6.10 -14.68 6.11
C GLU A 38 -6.13 -13.39 5.28
N VAL A 39 -4.96 -12.86 4.88
CA VAL A 39 -4.90 -11.71 3.96
C VAL A 39 -5.56 -12.06 2.62
N MET A 40 -5.36 -13.27 2.11
CA MET A 40 -6.01 -13.76 0.90
C MET A 40 -7.54 -13.79 1.05
N GLU A 41 -8.05 -14.30 2.17
CA GLU A 41 -9.49 -14.35 2.45
C GLU A 41 -10.09 -12.93 2.53
N ARG A 42 -9.39 -11.99 3.18
CA ARG A 42 -9.80 -10.57 3.24
C ARG A 42 -9.83 -9.94 1.86
N MET A 43 -8.80 -10.17 1.05
CA MET A 43 -8.76 -9.70 -0.34
C MET A 43 -9.94 -10.23 -1.15
N ILE A 44 -10.21 -11.54 -1.08
CA ILE A 44 -11.36 -12.15 -1.75
C ILE A 44 -12.68 -11.55 -1.24
N GLY A 45 -12.78 -11.32 0.06
CA GLY A 45 -13.94 -10.66 0.67
C GLY A 45 -14.18 -9.26 0.10
N TRP A 46 -13.12 -8.46 -0.06
CA TRP A 46 -13.19 -7.14 -0.67
C TRP A 46 -13.54 -7.20 -2.17
N LEU A 47 -12.96 -8.15 -2.91
CA LEU A 47 -13.22 -8.31 -4.35
C LEU A 47 -14.66 -8.74 -4.68
N LYS A 48 -15.38 -9.31 -3.70
CA LYS A 48 -16.79 -9.69 -3.83
C LYS A 48 -17.78 -8.58 -3.49
N LYS A 49 -17.34 -7.47 -2.89
CA LYS A 49 -18.23 -6.34 -2.56
C LYS A 49 -18.73 -5.66 -3.83
N GLU A 50 -19.89 -5.02 -3.75
CA GLU A 50 -20.41 -4.17 -4.82
C GLU A 50 -19.46 -3.00 -5.08
N GLU A 51 -19.01 -2.34 -4.02
CA GLU A 51 -17.98 -1.30 -4.06
C GLU A 51 -16.57 -1.90 -3.86
N ARG A 52 -16.22 -2.85 -4.72
CA ARG A 52 -14.89 -3.50 -4.67
C ARG A 52 -13.76 -2.56 -5.06
N PRO A 53 -12.51 -2.89 -4.72
CA PRO A 53 -11.34 -2.19 -5.23
C PRO A 53 -11.27 -2.20 -6.76
N ASP A 54 -10.84 -1.11 -7.35
CA ASP A 54 -10.58 -1.00 -8.79
C ASP A 54 -9.32 -1.78 -9.19
N LYS A 55 -8.39 -1.92 -8.25
CA LYS A 55 -7.08 -2.57 -8.43
C LYS A 55 -6.65 -3.31 -7.17
N VAL A 56 -5.92 -4.41 -7.37
CA VAL A 56 -5.01 -4.96 -6.36
C VAL A 56 -3.60 -4.45 -6.67
N VAL A 57 -2.90 -3.92 -5.70
CA VAL A 57 -1.55 -3.38 -5.84
C VAL A 57 -0.62 -4.12 -4.89
N ILE A 58 0.46 -4.70 -5.40
CA ILE A 58 1.36 -5.55 -4.61
C ILE A 58 2.77 -4.99 -4.66
N GLU A 59 3.43 -4.86 -3.49
CA GLU A 59 4.86 -4.58 -3.46
C GLU A 59 5.62 -5.77 -4.05
N ARG A 60 6.48 -5.49 -5.05
CA ARG A 60 7.27 -6.51 -5.73
C ARG A 60 8.72 -6.46 -5.27
N ILE A 61 9.26 -7.62 -4.96
CA ILE A 61 10.65 -7.77 -4.55
C ILE A 61 11.59 -7.60 -5.74
N ALA A 62 12.72 -6.93 -5.50
CA ALA A 62 13.85 -6.87 -6.42
C ALA A 62 15.16 -7.08 -5.63
N SER A 63 16.00 -7.99 -6.08
CA SER A 63 17.25 -8.33 -5.38
C SER A 63 18.38 -7.34 -5.58
N TYR A 64 18.33 -6.54 -6.64
CA TYR A 64 19.38 -5.60 -7.05
C TYR A 64 20.80 -6.21 -7.04
N GLY A 65 20.93 -7.49 -7.38
CA GLY A 65 22.19 -8.21 -7.41
C GLY A 65 22.66 -8.78 -6.05
N MET A 66 21.88 -8.60 -4.98
CA MET A 66 22.17 -9.23 -3.68
C MET A 66 21.70 -10.69 -3.68
N ALA A 67 22.44 -11.54 -2.93
CA ALA A 67 21.99 -12.90 -2.67
C ALA A 67 20.64 -12.89 -1.93
N VAL A 68 19.75 -13.79 -2.32
CA VAL A 68 18.43 -13.93 -1.73
C VAL A 68 18.30 -15.27 -1.00
N GLY A 69 17.70 -15.25 0.17
CA GLY A 69 17.45 -16.44 0.97
C GLY A 69 16.10 -17.10 0.64
N LYS A 70 15.84 -18.23 1.30
CA LYS A 70 14.61 -19.01 1.18
C LYS A 70 13.34 -18.15 1.34
N GLU A 71 13.34 -17.24 2.33
CA GLU A 71 12.20 -16.39 2.66
C GLU A 71 11.78 -15.49 1.48
N VAL A 72 12.73 -15.05 0.66
CA VAL A 72 12.44 -14.25 -0.53
C VAL A 72 11.70 -15.09 -1.58
N PHE A 73 12.09 -16.33 -1.79
CA PHE A 73 11.39 -17.23 -2.71
C PHE A 73 9.97 -17.54 -2.23
N GLU A 74 9.81 -17.83 -0.94
CA GLU A 74 8.50 -18.06 -0.32
C GLU A 74 7.59 -16.81 -0.46
N THR A 75 8.15 -15.61 -0.29
CA THR A 75 7.41 -14.36 -0.52
C THR A 75 7.02 -14.21 -2.00
N CYS A 76 7.90 -14.55 -2.94
CA CYS A 76 7.57 -14.52 -4.37
C CYS A 76 6.43 -15.49 -4.73
N GLU A 77 6.37 -16.65 -4.10
CA GLU A 77 5.25 -17.59 -4.25
C GLU A 77 3.93 -16.96 -3.79
N TRP A 78 3.92 -16.25 -2.67
CA TRP A 78 2.74 -15.56 -2.18
C TRP A 78 2.34 -14.39 -3.07
N ILE A 79 3.30 -13.62 -3.58
CA ILE A 79 3.03 -12.58 -4.59
C ILE A 79 2.29 -13.19 -5.78
N GLY A 80 2.77 -14.34 -6.30
CA GLY A 80 2.11 -15.05 -7.39
C GLY A 80 0.69 -15.50 -7.07
N ARG A 81 0.45 -16.01 -5.85
CA ARG A 81 -0.88 -16.43 -5.40
C ARG A 81 -1.84 -15.25 -5.28
N PHE A 82 -1.43 -14.15 -4.66
CA PHE A 82 -2.24 -12.92 -4.55
C PHE A 82 -2.56 -12.37 -5.94
N SER A 83 -1.58 -12.34 -6.84
CA SER A 83 -1.76 -11.87 -8.22
C SER A 83 -2.79 -12.71 -8.96
N GLN A 84 -2.63 -14.03 -8.95
CA GLN A 84 -3.52 -14.95 -9.64
C GLN A 84 -4.98 -14.81 -9.18
N VAL A 85 -5.20 -14.66 -7.87
CA VAL A 85 -6.55 -14.48 -7.34
C VAL A 85 -7.10 -13.09 -7.66
N GLY A 86 -6.27 -12.04 -7.56
CA GLY A 86 -6.68 -10.67 -7.91
C GLY A 86 -7.08 -10.53 -9.38
N GLU A 87 -6.27 -11.06 -10.29
CA GLU A 87 -6.47 -11.00 -11.74
C GLU A 87 -7.78 -11.64 -12.22
N ASN A 88 -8.36 -12.55 -11.45
CA ASN A 88 -9.67 -13.12 -11.76
C ASN A 88 -10.82 -12.10 -11.65
N THR A 89 -10.60 -10.95 -11.02
CA THR A 89 -11.66 -9.99 -10.72
C THR A 89 -11.32 -8.56 -11.15
N VAL A 90 -10.11 -8.09 -10.85
CA VAL A 90 -9.62 -6.74 -11.15
C VAL A 90 -8.17 -6.78 -11.62
N PRO A 91 -7.68 -5.78 -12.35
CA PRO A 91 -6.27 -5.73 -12.71
C PRO A 91 -5.37 -5.69 -11.48
N VAL A 92 -4.24 -6.42 -11.54
CA VAL A 92 -3.19 -6.42 -10.53
C VAL A 92 -2.02 -5.58 -11.03
N GLU A 93 -1.55 -4.68 -10.18
CA GLU A 93 -0.45 -3.77 -10.48
C GLU A 93 0.66 -3.95 -9.44
N TYR A 94 1.88 -3.54 -9.78
CA TYR A 94 3.03 -3.74 -8.93
C TYR A 94 3.74 -2.42 -8.64
N ILE A 95 4.19 -2.28 -7.40
CA ILE A 95 5.03 -1.17 -6.92
C ILE A 95 6.34 -1.77 -6.39
N TYR A 96 7.44 -1.14 -6.67
CA TYR A 96 8.73 -1.49 -6.07
C TYR A 96 9.06 -0.53 -4.94
N ARG A 97 9.85 -0.99 -3.99
CA ARG A 97 10.32 -0.16 -2.86
C ARG A 97 10.99 1.15 -3.30
N LYS A 98 11.68 1.14 -4.45
CA LYS A 98 12.25 2.36 -5.04
C LYS A 98 11.20 3.40 -5.41
N ASP A 99 10.04 2.94 -5.90
CA ASP A 99 8.97 3.82 -6.35
C ASP A 99 8.34 4.54 -5.15
N GLU A 100 8.14 3.83 -4.03
CA GLU A 100 7.69 4.43 -2.77
C GLU A 100 8.65 5.53 -2.28
N LYS A 101 9.97 5.23 -2.25
CA LYS A 101 10.99 6.18 -1.82
C LYS A 101 11.00 7.45 -2.67
N VAL A 102 10.89 7.31 -3.97
CA VAL A 102 10.90 8.45 -4.90
C VAL A 102 9.59 9.21 -4.85
N THR A 103 8.45 8.52 -4.89
CA THR A 103 7.14 9.16 -4.94
C THR A 103 6.81 9.88 -3.62
N ILE A 104 7.02 9.21 -2.48
CA ILE A 104 6.65 9.76 -1.17
C ILE A 104 7.70 10.74 -0.64
N CYS A 105 9.00 10.44 -0.82
CA CYS A 105 10.09 11.21 -0.20
C CYS A 105 10.95 12.01 -1.20
N GLY A 106 10.73 11.86 -2.51
CA GLY A 106 11.51 12.52 -3.55
C GLY A 106 12.95 12.02 -3.67
N THR A 107 13.35 10.93 -3.01
CA THR A 107 14.73 10.43 -3.01
C THR A 107 14.86 8.95 -2.77
N MET A 108 15.73 8.29 -3.55
CA MET A 108 16.08 6.88 -3.37
C MET A 108 16.78 6.56 -2.04
N LYS A 109 17.34 7.57 -1.36
CA LYS A 109 18.06 7.40 -0.08
C LYS A 109 17.12 7.32 1.12
N ALA A 110 15.81 7.51 0.93
CA ALA A 110 14.84 7.44 2.00
C ALA A 110 14.86 6.06 2.68
N LYS A 111 14.72 6.09 4.01
CA LYS A 111 14.53 4.90 4.86
C LYS A 111 13.03 4.79 5.22
N ASP A 112 12.63 3.66 5.77
CA ASP A 112 11.23 3.42 6.18
C ASP A 112 10.71 4.47 7.17
N ALA A 113 11.57 4.94 8.07
CA ALA A 113 11.23 6.03 8.98
C ALA A 113 10.92 7.35 8.25
N ASN A 114 11.59 7.63 7.12
CA ASN A 114 11.32 8.82 6.31
C ASN A 114 9.99 8.69 5.57
N ILE A 115 9.71 7.52 4.99
CA ILE A 115 8.42 7.23 4.34
C ILE A 115 7.28 7.40 5.35
N ARG A 116 7.42 6.78 6.53
CA ARG A 116 6.43 6.91 7.60
C ARG A 116 6.21 8.37 8.01
N GLN A 117 7.28 9.14 8.24
CA GLN A 117 7.15 10.54 8.62
C GLN A 117 6.48 11.37 7.53
N ALA A 118 6.85 11.17 6.27
CA ALA A 118 6.22 11.87 5.15
C ALA A 118 4.71 11.57 5.03
N LEU A 119 4.29 10.32 5.29
CA LEU A 119 2.88 9.98 5.36
C LEU A 119 2.17 10.65 6.55
N ILE A 120 2.81 10.69 7.72
CA ILE A 120 2.27 11.39 8.89
C ILE A 120 2.12 12.89 8.59
N ASP A 121 3.14 13.53 8.05
CA ASP A 121 3.12 14.97 7.72
C ASP A 121 2.02 15.32 6.71
N ARG A 122 1.69 14.37 5.82
CA ARG A 122 0.65 14.57 4.80
C ARG A 122 -0.77 14.37 5.32
N PHE A 123 -1.01 13.35 6.16
CA PHE A 123 -2.36 12.89 6.47
C PHE A 123 -2.80 13.14 7.92
N ALA A 124 -1.85 13.28 8.86
CA ALA A 124 -2.20 13.54 10.26
C ALA A 124 -2.86 14.90 10.42
N LYS A 125 -3.89 14.96 11.25
CA LYS A 125 -4.67 16.17 11.51
C LYS A 125 -4.22 16.91 12.77
N HIS A 126 -3.73 16.17 13.77
CA HIS A 126 -3.32 16.74 15.05
C HIS A 126 -2.15 16.02 15.73
N ASP A 127 -1.92 14.71 15.48
CA ASP A 127 -0.75 13.98 16.00
C ASP A 127 0.36 13.90 14.95
N PHE A 128 1.05 14.99 14.71
CA PHE A 128 2.15 15.06 13.73
C PHE A 128 3.40 14.27 14.11
N LYS A 129 3.45 13.71 15.33
CA LYS A 129 4.56 12.86 15.76
C LYS A 129 4.36 11.40 15.38
N ASN A 130 3.16 10.87 15.61
CA ASN A 130 2.86 9.46 15.41
C ASN A 130 1.75 9.21 14.40
N GLY A 131 0.93 10.22 14.09
CA GLY A 131 -0.20 10.15 13.18
C GLY A 131 -1.41 9.36 13.72
N LYS A 132 -1.37 8.95 14.99
CA LYS A 132 -2.34 8.00 15.57
C LYS A 132 -3.42 8.66 16.42
N GLY A 133 -3.07 9.75 17.10
CA GLY A 133 -3.94 10.30 18.13
C GLY A 133 -4.13 9.34 19.31
N THR A 134 -5.29 9.39 19.93
CA THR A 134 -5.69 8.56 21.07
C THR A 134 -6.98 7.80 20.79
N LYS A 135 -7.37 6.85 21.67
CA LYS A 135 -8.66 6.14 21.54
C LYS A 135 -9.87 7.08 21.60
N LYS A 136 -9.75 8.20 22.34
CA LYS A 136 -10.84 9.19 22.48
C LYS A 136 -10.86 10.20 21.33
N ASP A 137 -9.70 10.44 20.72
CA ASP A 137 -9.50 11.38 19.64
C ASP A 137 -8.52 10.74 18.63
N PRO A 138 -9.00 9.82 17.77
CA PRO A 138 -8.16 9.10 16.82
C PRO A 138 -7.75 10.01 15.66
N ASP A 139 -6.48 9.92 15.26
CA ASP A 139 -5.98 10.55 14.06
C ASP A 139 -5.94 9.55 12.88
N PHE A 140 -5.55 9.98 11.71
CA PHE A 140 -5.63 9.24 10.44
C PHE A 140 -5.05 7.82 10.51
N PHE A 141 -3.93 7.63 11.23
CA PHE A 141 -3.25 6.34 11.36
C PHE A 141 -3.54 5.62 12.70
N TYR A 142 -4.69 5.91 13.32
CA TYR A 142 -5.06 5.22 14.56
C TYR A 142 -5.10 3.70 14.34
N GLY A 143 -4.39 2.94 15.19
CA GLY A 143 -4.28 1.48 15.08
C GLY A 143 -3.19 0.97 14.13
N VAL A 144 -2.61 1.80 13.28
CA VAL A 144 -1.55 1.39 12.36
C VAL A 144 -0.26 1.06 13.11
N SER A 145 0.36 -0.07 12.80
CA SER A 145 1.62 -0.52 13.41
C SER A 145 2.44 -1.39 12.45
N ALA A 146 3.71 -1.58 12.75
CA ALA A 146 4.62 -2.48 12.02
C ALA A 146 4.52 -2.32 10.49
N ASP A 147 4.41 -3.43 9.76
CA ASP A 147 4.42 -3.48 8.29
C ASP A 147 3.13 -2.93 7.65
N MET A 148 2.10 -2.62 8.44
CA MET A 148 0.92 -1.92 7.92
C MET A 148 1.30 -0.57 7.27
N TRP A 149 2.36 0.09 7.76
CA TRP A 149 2.90 1.30 7.15
C TRP A 149 3.41 1.06 5.73
N ALA A 150 4.01 -0.11 5.47
CA ALA A 150 4.49 -0.47 4.14
C ALA A 150 3.30 -0.66 3.18
N ALA A 151 2.26 -1.40 3.58
CA ALA A 151 1.07 -1.56 2.74
C ALA A 151 0.36 -0.23 2.44
N ILE A 152 0.32 0.69 3.41
CA ILE A 152 -0.22 2.06 3.20
C ILE A 152 0.68 2.83 2.22
N ALA A 153 2.01 2.71 2.34
CA ALA A 153 2.95 3.35 1.41
C ALA A 153 2.77 2.83 -0.02
N VAL A 154 2.56 1.52 -0.22
CA VAL A 154 2.23 0.92 -1.52
C VAL A 154 0.96 1.55 -2.10
N ALA A 155 -0.11 1.64 -1.31
CA ALA A 155 -1.37 2.25 -1.75
C ALA A 155 -1.21 3.72 -2.16
N CYS A 156 -0.59 4.53 -1.30
CA CYS A 156 -0.34 5.95 -1.56
C CYS A 156 0.51 6.15 -2.82
N THR A 157 1.61 5.39 -2.95
CA THR A 157 2.50 5.47 -4.11
C THR A 157 1.76 5.21 -5.40
N TYR A 158 0.95 4.16 -5.45
CA TYR A 158 0.18 3.83 -6.64
C TYR A 158 -0.82 4.92 -7.01
N LEU A 159 -1.59 5.41 -6.04
CA LEU A 159 -2.58 6.47 -6.26
C LEU A 159 -1.91 7.77 -6.73
N ASP A 160 -0.80 8.17 -6.11
CA ASP A 160 -0.03 9.37 -6.49
C ASP A 160 0.53 9.25 -7.92
N MET A 161 1.12 8.12 -8.28
CA MET A 161 1.65 7.89 -9.63
C MET A 161 0.54 7.97 -10.69
N LYS A 162 -0.66 7.47 -10.41
CA LYS A 162 -1.79 7.56 -11.33
C LYS A 162 -2.27 9.00 -11.48
N ASN A 163 -2.34 9.76 -10.40
CA ASN A 163 -2.74 11.16 -10.42
C ASN A 163 -1.73 12.03 -11.18
N GLU A 164 -0.44 11.80 -11.03
CA GLU A 164 0.58 12.49 -11.82
C GLU A 164 0.46 12.24 -13.32
N ILE A 165 0.20 11.00 -13.72
CA ILE A 165 -0.02 10.64 -15.13
C ILE A 165 -1.25 11.37 -15.69
N LEU A 166 -2.35 11.39 -14.96
CA LEU A 166 -3.59 12.07 -15.36
C LEU A 166 -3.41 13.60 -15.48
N ILE A 167 -2.64 14.21 -14.58
CA ILE A 167 -2.33 15.64 -14.64
C ILE A 167 -1.48 15.96 -15.86
N ARG A 168 -0.48 15.13 -16.15
CA ARG A 168 0.39 15.30 -17.32
C ARG A 168 -0.38 15.13 -18.63
N SER A 169 -1.25 14.14 -18.75
CA SER A 169 -2.05 13.94 -19.99
C SER A 169 -2.95 15.15 -20.30
N LYS A 170 -3.65 15.68 -19.29
CA LYS A 170 -4.52 16.87 -19.45
C LYS A 170 -3.77 18.15 -19.81
N LYS A 171 -2.45 18.22 -19.61
CA LYS A 171 -1.66 19.41 -19.95
C LYS A 171 -1.26 19.45 -21.43
N TYR A 172 -1.42 18.34 -22.16
CA TYR A 172 -1.06 18.19 -23.57
C TYR A 172 -2.28 18.03 -24.49
N GLU A 173 -3.50 18.07 -23.95
CA GLU A 173 -4.76 18.26 -24.68
C GLU A 173 -5.13 19.76 -24.77
#